data_73f2766a4eabb0802f60d8efc5133153
#
_entry.id   73f2766a4eabb0802f60d8efc5133153
#
_cell.length_a   1.000
_cell.length_b   1.000
_cell.length_c   1.000
_cell.angle_alpha   90.00
_cell.angle_beta   90.00
_cell.angle_gamma   90.00
#
_symmetry.space_group_name_H-M   'P 1'
#
loop_
_entity.id
_entity.type
_entity.pdbx_description
1 polymer ?
#
loop_
_entity_poly.entity_id
_entity_poly.type
_entity_poly.pdbx_seq_one_letter_code
_entity_poly.pdbx_strand_id
1 'polypeptide(L)'
;MRFLAIGLTTAVLALSGCGTVPTDMLTRDMLLIAPQDESELLHPEWGDATIVARSGVQGPYGEKNAYQPHSLESFLAKHNLDYEVLPGGYKMIRLTDTIKFQTGSSQISNQSSYWLQTIGRYIASQPGIDIVIDGHADSTGAMQFNDSLSVKRAEAVKQQLVRNHVNKQMIFTRGYGESAPACSNATASGKACNRRAELRFILSTDY
;
A
#
# COMPACT_ATOMS: atom_id res chain seq x y z
N MET A 1 -7.01 -82.96 3.27
CA MET A 1 -7.04 -81.75 4.05
C MET A 1 -6.81 -80.59 3.08
N ARG A 2 -7.86 -79.81 2.76
CA ARG A 2 -7.82 -78.70 1.84
C ARG A 2 -7.84 -77.40 2.63
N PHE A 3 -6.81 -76.61 2.50
CA PHE A 3 -6.78 -75.30 3.08
C PHE A 3 -7.23 -74.26 2.00
N LEU A 4 -8.32 -73.58 2.25
CA LEU A 4 -8.80 -72.42 1.51
C LEU A 4 -8.01 -71.23 1.96
N ALA A 5 -7.35 -70.54 1.00
CA ALA A 5 -6.76 -69.23 1.23
C ALA A 5 -7.80 -68.13 0.85
N ILE A 6 -8.18 -67.34 1.82
CA ILE A 6 -9.06 -66.19 1.65
C ILE A 6 -8.14 -64.98 1.35
N GLY A 7 -8.27 -64.49 0.13
CA GLY A 7 -7.58 -63.25 -0.29
C GLY A 7 -8.30 -62.03 0.25
N LEU A 8 -7.56 -61.23 1.02
CA LEU A 8 -8.02 -59.94 1.54
C LEU A 8 -7.58 -58.82 0.55
N THR A 9 -8.54 -58.32 -0.19
CA THR A 9 -8.31 -57.15 -1.08
C THR A 9 -8.43 -55.88 -0.22
N THR A 10 -7.31 -55.25 0.04
CA THR A 10 -7.27 -53.91 0.66
C THR A 10 -7.55 -52.84 -0.41
N ALA A 11 -8.71 -52.20 -0.34
CA ALA A 11 -9.03 -51.01 -1.11
C ALA A 11 -8.25 -49.82 -0.52
N VAL A 12 -7.32 -49.29 -1.32
CA VAL A 12 -6.65 -48.01 -1.03
C VAL A 12 -7.58 -46.89 -1.42
N LEU A 13 -8.21 -46.25 -0.45
CA LEU A 13 -8.88 -44.95 -0.63
C LEU A 13 -7.82 -43.84 -0.79
N ALA A 14 -7.63 -43.38 -1.99
CA ALA A 14 -6.89 -42.15 -2.25
C ALA A 14 -7.74 -40.96 -1.77
N LEU A 15 -7.43 -40.42 -0.59
CA LEU A 15 -7.90 -39.13 -0.13
C LEU A 15 -7.15 -38.05 -0.93
N SER A 16 -7.79 -37.56 -1.98
CA SER A 16 -7.40 -36.30 -2.62
C SER A 16 -7.72 -35.14 -1.65
N GLY A 17 -6.77 -34.85 -0.75
CA GLY A 17 -6.80 -33.66 0.05
C GLY A 17 -6.57 -32.45 -0.85
N CYS A 18 -7.64 -31.76 -1.26
CA CYS A 18 -7.53 -30.35 -1.63
C CYS A 18 -7.10 -29.61 -0.38
N GLY A 19 -5.79 -29.41 -0.24
CA GLY A 19 -5.25 -28.49 0.73
C GLY A 19 -5.73 -27.09 0.37
N THR A 20 -6.69 -26.58 1.13
CA THR A 20 -7.00 -25.15 1.11
C THR A 20 -5.77 -24.41 1.60
N VAL A 21 -5.06 -23.76 0.70
CA VAL A 21 -3.98 -22.83 1.05
C VAL A 21 -4.59 -21.78 1.95
N PRO A 22 -4.05 -21.56 3.18
CA PRO A 22 -4.61 -20.54 4.05
C PRO A 22 -4.49 -19.17 3.35
N THR A 23 -5.62 -18.53 3.11
CA THR A 23 -5.69 -17.20 2.47
C THR A 23 -4.89 -16.13 3.22
N ASP A 24 -4.57 -16.36 4.49
CA ASP A 24 -3.75 -15.48 5.32
C ASP A 24 -2.25 -15.50 4.95
N MET A 25 -1.74 -16.57 4.35
CA MET A 25 -0.35 -16.63 3.86
C MET A 25 -0.17 -15.88 2.54
N LEU A 26 -1.16 -15.90 1.65
CA LEU A 26 -1.07 -15.24 0.35
C LEU A 26 -1.08 -13.72 0.47
N THR A 27 -1.83 -13.16 1.42
CA THR A 27 -1.90 -11.71 1.64
C THR A 27 -0.68 -11.15 2.37
N ARG A 28 -0.01 -11.96 3.19
CA ARG A 28 1.14 -11.50 3.98
C ARG A 28 2.44 -11.52 3.19
N ASP A 29 2.62 -12.51 2.32
CA ASP A 29 3.85 -12.63 1.51
C ASP A 29 3.86 -11.68 0.31
N MET A 30 2.70 -11.36 -0.27
CA MET A 30 2.62 -10.39 -1.38
C MET A 30 2.93 -8.95 -0.97
N LEU A 31 2.72 -8.61 0.31
CA LEU A 31 3.08 -7.29 0.86
C LEU A 31 4.56 -7.19 1.29
N LEU A 32 5.28 -8.32 1.35
CA LEU A 32 6.69 -8.38 1.74
C LEU A 32 7.65 -8.32 0.54
N ILE A 33 7.16 -8.56 -0.68
CA ILE A 33 7.93 -8.45 -1.90
C ILE A 33 7.74 -7.04 -2.43
N ALA A 34 8.85 -6.29 -2.55
CA ALA A 34 8.81 -4.97 -3.14
C ALA A 34 8.28 -5.05 -4.57
N PRO A 35 7.24 -4.27 -4.94
CA PRO A 35 6.71 -4.27 -6.29
C PRO A 35 7.80 -3.89 -7.30
N GLN A 36 7.83 -4.57 -8.44
CA GLN A 36 8.84 -4.36 -9.48
C GLN A 36 8.44 -3.24 -10.44
N ASP A 37 7.14 -3.00 -10.60
CA ASP A 37 6.59 -1.96 -11.46
C ASP A 37 5.29 -1.34 -10.90
N GLU A 38 4.75 -0.32 -11.58
CA GLU A 38 3.53 0.38 -11.12
C GLU A 38 2.27 -0.48 -11.25
N SER A 39 2.25 -1.53 -12.06
CA SER A 39 1.09 -2.43 -12.19
C SER A 39 0.90 -3.32 -10.97
N GLU A 40 1.98 -3.60 -10.24
CA GLU A 40 1.95 -4.35 -8.98
C GLU A 40 1.50 -3.50 -7.78
N LEU A 41 1.22 -2.21 -8.01
CA LEU A 41 0.83 -1.25 -6.95
C LEU A 41 -0.62 -1.38 -6.51
N LEU A 42 -1.41 -2.15 -7.23
CA LEU A 42 -2.83 -2.25 -6.96
C LEU A 42 -3.09 -3.16 -5.75
N HIS A 43 -3.88 -2.66 -4.82
CA HIS A 43 -4.38 -3.49 -3.75
C HIS A 43 -5.27 -4.60 -4.34
N PRO A 44 -5.14 -5.87 -3.90
CA PRO A 44 -5.95 -6.98 -4.43
C PRO A 44 -7.46 -6.71 -4.41
N GLU A 45 -7.95 -5.90 -3.47
CA GLU A 45 -9.36 -5.51 -3.35
C GLU A 45 -9.79 -4.46 -4.39
N TRP A 46 -8.85 -3.75 -5.03
CA TRP A 46 -9.15 -2.77 -6.08
C TRP A 46 -9.13 -3.37 -7.48
N GLY A 47 -8.74 -4.63 -7.61
CA GLY A 47 -8.66 -5.33 -8.89
C GLY A 47 -7.50 -4.82 -9.78
N ASP A 48 -7.39 -5.39 -10.98
CA ASP A 48 -6.40 -4.99 -11.98
C ASP A 48 -6.81 -3.65 -12.63
N ALA A 49 -5.88 -2.72 -12.75
CA ALA A 49 -6.11 -1.40 -13.37
C ALA A 49 -6.71 -1.51 -14.78
N THR A 50 -6.33 -2.53 -15.53
CA THR A 50 -6.86 -2.79 -16.88
C THR A 50 -8.31 -3.27 -16.85
N ILE A 51 -8.73 -3.96 -15.79
CA ILE A 51 -10.10 -4.45 -15.61
C ILE A 51 -10.99 -3.32 -15.10
N VAL A 52 -10.49 -2.50 -14.15
CA VAL A 52 -11.21 -1.35 -13.60
C VAL A 52 -11.57 -0.34 -14.70
N ALA A 53 -10.65 -0.05 -15.61
CA ALA A 53 -10.91 0.85 -16.74
C ALA A 53 -12.01 0.34 -17.70
N ARG A 54 -12.34 -0.95 -17.70
CA ARG A 54 -13.33 -1.56 -18.59
C ARG A 54 -14.66 -1.88 -17.92
N SER A 55 -14.70 -2.13 -16.63
CA SER A 55 -15.88 -2.70 -15.95
C SER A 55 -16.56 -1.75 -14.95
N GLY A 56 -15.98 -0.59 -14.66
CA GLY A 56 -16.55 0.34 -13.67
C GLY A 56 -16.70 -0.31 -12.29
N VAL A 57 -15.70 -1.09 -11.87
CA VAL A 57 -15.73 -1.76 -10.55
C VAL A 57 -15.84 -0.71 -9.45
N GLN A 58 -16.88 -0.83 -8.64
CA GLN A 58 -17.06 -0.02 -7.45
C GLN A 58 -16.04 -0.46 -6.39
N GLY A 59 -15.37 0.50 -5.76
CA GLY A 59 -14.55 0.24 -4.59
C GLY A 59 -15.38 -0.32 -3.44
N PRO A 60 -14.74 -0.85 -2.38
CA PRO A 60 -15.41 -1.54 -1.27
C PRO A 60 -16.42 -0.67 -0.49
N TYR A 61 -16.48 0.62 -0.76
CA TYR A 61 -17.35 1.58 -0.06
C TYR A 61 -18.39 2.25 -0.98
N GLY A 62 -19.01 1.48 -1.86
CA GLY A 62 -19.94 1.93 -2.90
C GLY A 62 -21.23 2.63 -2.43
N GLU A 63 -21.15 3.78 -1.79
CA GLU A 63 -22.30 4.69 -1.68
C GLU A 63 -21.92 6.12 -2.09
N LYS A 64 -22.79 6.68 -2.95
CA LYS A 64 -22.61 8.00 -3.59
C LYS A 64 -22.81 9.12 -2.57
N ASN A 65 -21.71 9.77 -2.19
CA ASN A 65 -21.81 11.08 -1.56
C ASN A 65 -21.41 12.16 -2.57
N ALA A 66 -22.29 13.13 -2.75
CA ALA A 66 -22.10 14.23 -3.71
C ALA A 66 -20.79 14.99 -3.40
N TYR A 67 -19.96 15.18 -4.43
CA TYR A 67 -18.76 16.01 -4.42
C TYR A 67 -19.02 17.35 -3.74
N GLN A 68 -18.39 17.60 -2.62
CA GLN A 68 -18.43 18.87 -1.93
C GLN A 68 -17.30 19.78 -2.46
N PRO A 69 -17.55 21.11 -2.65
CA PRO A 69 -16.54 22.03 -3.20
C PRO A 69 -15.30 22.24 -2.32
N HIS A 70 -15.19 21.59 -1.19
CA HIS A 70 -13.99 21.51 -0.36
C HIS A 70 -13.18 20.26 -0.72
N SER A 71 -12.85 20.11 -2.00
CA SER A 71 -12.10 18.98 -2.51
C SER A 71 -10.74 18.86 -1.83
N LEU A 72 -10.20 17.62 -1.83
CA LEU A 72 -8.84 17.37 -1.35
C LEU A 72 -7.83 18.30 -2.05
N GLU A 73 -8.00 18.58 -3.34
CA GLU A 73 -7.14 19.48 -4.10
C GLU A 73 -7.17 20.91 -3.56
N SER A 74 -8.38 21.42 -3.25
CA SER A 74 -8.52 22.77 -2.65
C SER A 74 -7.85 22.83 -1.28
N PHE A 75 -7.95 21.76 -0.49
CA PHE A 75 -7.26 21.65 0.79
C PHE A 75 -5.74 21.64 0.60
N LEU A 76 -5.22 20.81 -0.30
CA LEU A 76 -3.79 20.70 -0.58
C LEU A 76 -3.22 22.03 -1.06
N ALA A 77 -3.88 22.69 -2.03
CA ALA A 77 -3.49 24.00 -2.54
C ALA A 77 -3.47 25.08 -1.43
N LYS A 78 -4.46 25.09 -0.54
CA LYS A 78 -4.52 26.02 0.60
C LYS A 78 -3.33 25.85 1.55
N HIS A 79 -2.80 24.64 1.67
CA HIS A 79 -1.69 24.32 2.55
C HIS A 79 -0.33 24.28 1.83
N ASN A 80 -0.25 24.75 0.57
CA ASN A 80 0.94 24.71 -0.29
C ASN A 80 1.56 23.30 -0.36
N LEU A 81 0.71 22.27 -0.50
CA LEU A 81 1.11 20.90 -0.71
C LEU A 81 0.93 20.57 -2.19
N ASP A 82 2.04 20.39 -2.88
CA ASP A 82 2.03 20.08 -4.29
C ASP A 82 1.60 18.63 -4.53
N TYR A 83 0.83 18.42 -5.59
CA TYR A 83 0.29 17.12 -5.94
C TYR A 83 0.18 16.93 -7.44
N GLU A 84 0.07 15.70 -7.87
CA GLU A 84 -0.30 15.33 -9.23
C GLU A 84 -1.52 14.41 -9.22
N VAL A 85 -2.33 14.51 -10.26
CA VAL A 85 -3.46 13.61 -10.51
C VAL A 85 -2.97 12.47 -11.40
N LEU A 86 -3.07 11.24 -10.90
CA LEU A 86 -2.66 10.06 -11.65
C LEU A 86 -3.80 9.55 -12.54
N PRO A 87 -3.51 9.04 -13.74
CA PRO A 87 -4.52 8.41 -14.59
C PRO A 87 -4.98 7.09 -13.97
N GLY A 88 -6.29 6.78 -14.13
CA GLY A 88 -6.86 5.52 -13.64
C GLY A 88 -8.38 5.52 -13.66
N GLY A 89 -8.98 4.41 -13.28
CA GLY A 89 -10.43 4.26 -13.13
C GLY A 89 -10.99 5.02 -11.93
N TYR A 90 -10.15 5.26 -10.92
CA TYR A 90 -10.43 6.11 -9.77
C TYR A 90 -9.64 7.40 -9.87
N LYS A 91 -10.14 8.46 -9.25
CA LYS A 91 -9.36 9.68 -9.09
C LYS A 91 -8.28 9.44 -8.05
N MET A 92 -7.03 9.41 -8.49
CA MET A 92 -5.86 9.24 -7.63
C MET A 92 -5.05 10.53 -7.57
N ILE A 93 -4.69 10.93 -6.37
CA ILE A 93 -3.87 12.12 -6.11
C ILE A 93 -2.61 11.67 -5.39
N ARG A 94 -1.44 11.89 -5.99
CA ARG A 94 -0.15 11.66 -5.37
C ARG A 94 0.43 12.97 -4.87
N LEU A 95 0.87 13.03 -3.62
CA LEU A 95 1.65 14.17 -3.13
C LEU A 95 3.05 14.14 -3.73
N THR A 96 3.53 15.27 -4.24
CA THR A 96 4.92 15.41 -4.67
C THR A 96 5.85 15.64 -3.48
N ASP A 97 5.33 16.23 -2.41
CA ASP A 97 6.01 16.28 -1.12
C ASP A 97 6.07 14.91 -0.46
N THR A 98 7.24 14.55 0.02
CA THR A 98 7.49 13.23 0.59
C THR A 98 7.96 13.31 2.04
N ILE A 99 7.61 12.29 2.83
CA ILE A 99 8.14 12.13 4.19
C ILE A 99 9.57 11.65 4.09
N LYS A 100 10.51 12.38 4.71
CA LYS A 100 11.94 12.07 4.69
C LYS A 100 12.37 11.36 5.96
N PHE A 101 13.37 10.47 5.81
CA PHE A 101 13.92 9.68 6.90
C PHE A 101 15.46 9.77 6.93
N GLN A 102 16.00 9.60 8.14
CA GLN A 102 17.45 9.42 8.31
C GLN A 102 17.89 8.04 7.83
N THR A 103 19.20 7.88 7.58
CA THR A 103 19.80 6.60 7.18
C THR A 103 19.48 5.52 8.22
N GLY A 104 19.01 4.36 7.75
CA GLY A 104 18.67 3.23 8.61
C GLY A 104 17.50 3.44 9.58
N SER A 105 16.77 4.57 9.46
CA SER A 105 15.69 4.93 10.39
C SER A 105 14.32 4.95 9.71
N SER A 106 13.29 4.61 10.47
CA SER A 106 11.87 4.82 10.14
C SER A 106 11.22 5.92 10.99
N GLN A 107 12.03 6.69 11.73
CA GLN A 107 11.52 7.81 12.52
C GLN A 107 11.19 8.99 11.61
N ILE A 108 9.95 9.47 11.73
CA ILE A 108 9.44 10.63 10.97
C ILE A 108 10.06 11.92 11.53
N SER A 109 10.51 12.80 10.65
CA SER A 109 11.03 14.11 11.06
C SER A 109 9.93 15.00 11.64
N ASN A 110 10.29 15.95 12.50
CA ASN A 110 9.34 16.90 13.09
C ASN A 110 8.60 17.71 12.01
N GLN A 111 9.29 18.12 10.94
CA GLN A 111 8.70 18.84 9.82
C GLN A 111 7.65 17.99 9.10
N SER A 112 7.95 16.74 8.79
CA SER A 112 7.00 15.83 8.18
C SER A 112 5.82 15.50 9.12
N SER A 113 6.06 15.40 10.42
CA SER A 113 5.00 15.17 11.41
C SER A 113 3.97 16.29 11.43
N TYR A 114 4.39 17.54 11.25
CA TYR A 114 3.49 18.69 11.27
C TYR A 114 2.48 18.66 10.11
N TRP A 115 2.96 18.48 8.88
CA TRP A 115 2.04 18.46 7.74
C TRP A 115 1.22 17.16 7.68
N LEU A 116 1.78 16.01 8.12
CA LEU A 116 1.01 14.78 8.30
C LEU A 116 -0.14 14.96 9.30
N GLN A 117 0.06 15.73 10.37
CA GLN A 117 -1.01 16.05 11.30
C GLN A 117 -2.11 16.89 10.63
N THR A 118 -1.72 17.86 9.81
CA THR A 118 -2.67 18.73 9.08
C THR A 118 -3.50 17.91 8.09
N ILE A 119 -2.86 17.08 7.26
CA ILE A 119 -3.53 16.16 6.33
C ILE A 119 -4.40 15.15 7.10
N GLY A 120 -3.86 14.53 8.15
CA GLY A 120 -4.57 13.52 8.91
C GLY A 120 -5.88 14.05 9.50
N ARG A 121 -5.89 15.25 10.05
CA ARG A 121 -7.11 15.89 10.57
C ARG A 121 -8.14 16.15 9.47
N TYR A 122 -7.70 16.59 8.30
CA TYR A 122 -8.59 16.79 7.17
C TYR A 122 -9.20 15.45 6.71
N ILE A 123 -8.37 14.45 6.44
CA ILE A 123 -8.83 13.13 5.97
C ILE A 123 -9.75 12.45 7.00
N ALA A 124 -9.46 12.58 8.30
CA ALA A 124 -10.32 12.02 9.35
C ALA A 124 -11.77 12.54 9.31
N SER A 125 -11.99 13.71 8.71
CA SER A 125 -13.32 14.30 8.53
C SER A 125 -13.94 14.00 7.15
N GLN A 126 -13.22 13.30 6.26
CA GLN A 126 -13.65 12.99 4.89
C GLN A 126 -13.87 11.49 4.74
N PRO A 127 -15.11 11.01 4.66
CA PRO A 127 -15.38 9.61 4.31
C PRO A 127 -15.01 9.34 2.84
N GLY A 128 -14.58 8.12 2.53
CA GLY A 128 -14.40 7.70 1.14
C GLY A 128 -13.07 8.09 0.49
N ILE A 129 -12.04 8.43 1.28
CA ILE A 129 -10.69 8.62 0.80
C ILE A 129 -9.79 7.50 1.34
N ASP A 130 -9.37 6.60 0.48
CA ASP A 130 -8.35 5.61 0.81
C ASP A 130 -6.95 6.20 0.67
N ILE A 131 -6.04 5.77 1.53
CA ILE A 131 -4.65 6.26 1.56
C ILE A 131 -3.72 5.10 1.28
N VAL A 132 -2.85 5.25 0.31
CA VAL A 132 -1.74 4.33 0.07
C VAL A 132 -0.45 5.02 0.45
N ILE A 133 0.36 4.33 1.25
CA ILE A 133 1.65 4.81 1.73
C ILE A 133 2.74 3.90 1.19
N ASP A 134 3.59 4.45 0.35
CA ASP A 134 4.70 3.76 -0.29
C ASP A 134 6.01 4.12 0.40
N GLY A 135 6.64 3.15 1.06
CA GLY A 135 7.92 3.33 1.72
C GLY A 135 9.09 2.94 0.81
N HIS A 136 10.17 3.72 0.86
CA HIS A 136 11.37 3.50 0.05
C HIS A 136 12.64 3.58 0.89
N ALA A 137 13.69 2.91 0.42
CA ALA A 137 15.04 2.98 0.98
C ALA A 137 16.03 3.49 -0.07
N ASP A 138 17.19 3.93 0.39
CA ASP A 138 18.35 4.08 -0.49
C ASP A 138 19.10 2.74 -0.63
N SER A 139 20.06 2.65 -1.54
CA SER A 139 20.85 1.43 -1.78
C SER A 139 21.95 1.19 -0.74
N THR A 140 21.80 1.69 0.48
CA THR A 140 22.78 1.47 1.55
C THR A 140 22.38 0.26 2.37
N GLY A 141 23.24 -0.77 2.38
CA GLY A 141 23.00 -2.02 3.13
C GLY A 141 22.50 -3.16 2.27
N ALA A 142 22.04 -4.23 2.91
CA ALA A 142 21.52 -5.41 2.22
C ALA A 142 20.08 -5.16 1.72
N MET A 143 19.72 -5.69 0.57
CA MET A 143 18.39 -5.59 -0.04
C MET A 143 17.30 -6.00 0.94
N GLN A 144 17.39 -7.17 1.58
CA GLN A 144 16.40 -7.65 2.56
C GLN A 144 16.22 -6.69 3.75
N PHE A 145 17.30 -6.02 4.17
CA PHE A 145 17.20 -4.98 5.20
C PHE A 145 16.42 -3.78 4.68
N ASN A 146 16.71 -3.33 3.44
CA ASN A 146 16.03 -2.20 2.81
C ASN A 146 14.54 -2.49 2.55
N ASP A 147 14.19 -3.72 2.19
CA ASP A 147 12.79 -4.17 2.07
C ASP A 147 12.05 -4.01 3.41
N SER A 148 12.61 -4.58 4.47
CA SER A 148 12.03 -4.46 5.82
C SER A 148 11.97 -3.01 6.30
N LEU A 149 12.99 -2.20 6.01
CA LEU A 149 13.07 -0.79 6.41
C LEU A 149 12.01 0.06 5.69
N SER A 150 11.77 -0.22 4.41
CA SER A 150 10.76 0.50 3.63
C SER A 150 9.35 0.24 4.15
N VAL A 151 9.02 -1.02 4.50
CA VAL A 151 7.75 -1.37 5.16
C VAL A 151 7.61 -0.64 6.50
N LYS A 152 8.67 -0.63 7.33
CA LYS A 152 8.66 0.08 8.63
C LYS A 152 8.44 1.59 8.47
N ARG A 153 8.96 2.20 7.39
CA ARG A 153 8.73 3.61 7.06
C ARG A 153 7.27 3.88 6.73
N ALA A 154 6.68 3.08 5.84
CA ALA A 154 5.27 3.19 5.50
C ALA A 154 4.37 3.00 6.75
N GLU A 155 4.66 2.00 7.57
CA GLU A 155 3.91 1.74 8.80
C GLU A 155 4.04 2.87 9.83
N ALA A 156 5.22 3.50 9.96
CA ALA A 156 5.40 4.66 10.84
C ALA A 156 4.50 5.83 10.43
N VAL A 157 4.35 6.07 9.12
CA VAL A 157 3.43 7.09 8.58
C VAL A 157 1.98 6.72 8.87
N LYS A 158 1.58 5.46 8.61
CA LYS A 158 0.25 4.94 8.95
C LYS A 158 -0.09 5.17 10.41
N GLN A 159 0.81 4.80 11.32
CA GLN A 159 0.61 5.02 12.76
C GLN A 159 0.44 6.50 13.11
N GLN A 160 1.15 7.40 12.44
CA GLN A 160 0.99 8.84 12.63
C GLN A 160 -0.40 9.31 12.17
N LEU A 161 -0.91 8.83 11.03
CA LEU A 161 -2.24 9.17 10.54
C LEU A 161 -3.34 8.61 11.46
N VAL A 162 -3.19 7.37 11.93
CA VAL A 162 -4.12 6.77 12.92
C VAL A 162 -4.16 7.56 14.21
N ARG A 163 -3.01 8.05 14.72
CA ARG A 163 -2.97 8.98 15.88
C ARG A 163 -3.72 10.29 15.61
N ASN A 164 -3.84 10.69 14.35
CA ASN A 164 -4.63 11.85 13.91
C ASN A 164 -6.09 11.49 13.57
N HIS A 165 -6.58 10.35 14.07
CA HIS A 165 -7.94 9.85 13.93
C HIS A 165 -8.36 9.41 12.52
N VAL A 166 -7.41 9.19 11.60
CA VAL A 166 -7.73 8.55 10.31
C VAL A 166 -8.07 7.08 10.57
N ASN A 167 -9.14 6.61 9.94
CA ASN A 167 -9.56 5.22 10.07
C ASN A 167 -8.46 4.28 9.52
N LYS A 168 -7.99 3.36 10.38
CA LYS A 168 -6.94 2.40 10.04
C LYS A 168 -7.28 1.55 8.81
N GLN A 169 -8.55 1.24 8.59
CA GLN A 169 -9.03 0.41 7.48
C GLN A 169 -8.89 1.11 6.12
N MET A 170 -8.80 2.44 6.10
CA MET A 170 -8.60 3.24 4.90
C MET A 170 -7.12 3.47 4.57
N ILE A 171 -6.20 2.88 5.33
CA ILE A 171 -4.76 3.13 5.15
C ILE A 171 -4.04 1.85 4.80
N PHE A 172 -3.49 1.81 3.61
CA PHE A 172 -2.72 0.70 3.04
C PHE A 172 -1.25 1.07 3.00
N THR A 173 -0.37 0.11 3.27
CA THR A 173 1.08 0.34 3.31
C THR A 173 1.81 -0.65 2.40
N ARG A 174 2.82 -0.17 1.68
CA ARG A 174 3.70 -0.98 0.84
C ARG A 174 5.15 -0.57 1.05
N GLY A 175 6.04 -1.52 0.90
CA GLY A 175 7.49 -1.29 0.95
C GLY A 175 8.14 -1.68 -0.37
N TYR A 176 8.91 -0.78 -0.94
CA TYR A 176 9.62 -0.95 -2.21
C TYR A 176 11.12 -1.23 -2.03
N GLY A 177 11.59 -1.30 -0.79
CA GLY A 177 13.02 -1.39 -0.57
C GLY A 177 13.77 -0.29 -1.30
N GLU A 178 14.82 -0.67 -2.02
CA GLU A 178 15.61 0.19 -2.90
C GLU A 178 15.24 0.07 -4.39
N SER A 179 14.21 -0.73 -4.71
CA SER A 179 13.87 -1.13 -6.10
C SER A 179 13.27 0.00 -6.93
N ALA A 180 12.66 1.02 -6.29
CA ALA A 180 12.03 2.15 -6.96
C ALA A 180 12.67 3.49 -6.55
N PRO A 181 13.88 3.79 -7.01
CA PRO A 181 14.57 5.02 -6.66
C PRO A 181 13.98 6.22 -7.44
N ALA A 182 13.67 7.32 -6.74
CA ALA A 182 13.30 8.59 -7.36
C ALA A 182 14.52 9.43 -7.78
N CYS A 183 15.66 9.19 -7.15
CA CYS A 183 16.92 9.89 -7.39
C CYS A 183 18.08 8.89 -7.53
N SER A 184 19.19 9.34 -8.12
CA SER A 184 20.38 8.50 -8.24
C SER A 184 20.95 8.11 -6.86
N ASN A 185 21.14 6.82 -6.64
CA ASN A 185 21.80 6.30 -5.43
C ASN A 185 23.32 6.51 -5.42
N ALA A 186 23.91 7.09 -6.48
CA ALA A 186 25.34 7.35 -6.57
C ALA A 186 25.80 8.52 -5.68
N THR A 187 24.91 9.43 -5.30
CA THR A 187 25.24 10.62 -4.52
C THR A 187 24.58 10.60 -3.13
N ALA A 188 25.17 11.30 -2.17
CA ALA A 188 24.60 11.43 -0.83
C ALA A 188 23.22 12.14 -0.84
N SER A 189 23.06 13.14 -1.70
CA SER A 189 21.78 13.86 -1.89
C SER A 189 20.72 12.96 -2.52
N GLY A 190 21.09 12.16 -3.53
CA GLY A 190 20.16 11.22 -4.15
C GLY A 190 19.74 10.10 -3.21
N LYS A 191 20.67 9.57 -2.40
CA LYS A 191 20.30 8.63 -1.31
C LYS A 191 19.35 9.27 -0.30
N ALA A 192 19.59 10.52 0.09
CA ALA A 192 18.67 11.25 0.98
C ALA A 192 17.28 11.44 0.35
N CYS A 193 17.21 11.68 -0.96
CA CYS A 193 15.95 11.72 -1.72
C CYS A 193 15.21 10.37 -1.67
N ASN A 194 15.94 9.25 -1.81
CA ASN A 194 15.34 7.91 -1.82
C ASN A 194 14.88 7.42 -0.44
N ARG A 195 15.39 7.97 0.66
CA ARG A 195 14.89 7.69 2.02
C ARG A 195 13.59 8.42 2.28
N ARG A 196 12.49 7.91 1.72
CA ARG A 196 11.20 8.60 1.74
C ARG A 196 10.03 7.66 1.96
N ALA A 197 8.87 8.25 2.26
CA ALA A 197 7.58 7.65 2.02
C ALA A 197 6.71 8.63 1.21
N GLU A 198 5.95 8.08 0.27
CA GLU A 198 5.01 8.79 -0.58
C GLU A 198 3.58 8.54 -0.11
N LEU A 199 2.70 9.52 -0.28
CA LEU A 199 1.28 9.38 -0.03
C LEU A 199 0.50 9.50 -1.33
N ARG A 200 -0.42 8.55 -1.52
CA ARG A 200 -1.43 8.58 -2.56
C ARG A 200 -2.81 8.53 -1.91
N PHE A 201 -3.72 9.31 -2.44
CA PHE A 201 -5.12 9.32 -2.05
C PHE A 201 -5.94 8.78 -3.20
N ILE A 202 -6.80 7.83 -2.91
CA ILE A 202 -7.74 7.25 -3.86
C ILE A 202 -9.12 7.72 -3.46
N LEU A 203 -9.74 8.49 -4.35
CA LEU A 203 -11.09 8.97 -4.16
C LEU A 203 -12.02 8.05 -4.96
N SER A 204 -13.01 7.47 -4.29
CA SER A 204 -14.04 6.74 -5.02
C SER A 204 -14.75 7.70 -5.98
N THR A 205 -14.93 7.29 -7.24
CA THR A 205 -15.46 8.12 -8.35
C THR A 205 -16.93 8.48 -8.19
N ASP A 206 -17.55 8.05 -7.13
CA ASP A 206 -18.95 8.31 -6.79
C ASP A 206 -19.14 9.52 -5.85
N TYR A 207 -18.17 10.45 -5.83
CA TYR A 207 -18.25 11.71 -5.10
C TYR A 207 -18.45 12.89 -6.01
#